data_cd72663926d9c9a00efd1eb092547ed6
#
_entry.id   cd72663926d9c9a00efd1eb092547ed6
#
_cell.length_a   1.000
_cell.length_b   1.000
_cell.length_c   1.000
_cell.angle_alpha   90.00
_cell.angle_beta   90.00
_cell.angle_gamma   90.00
#
_symmetry.space_group_name_H-M   'P 1'
#
loop_
_entity.id
_entity.type
_entity.pdbx_description
1 polymer ?
#
loop_
_entity_poly.entity_id
_entity_poly.type
_entity_poly.pdbx_seq_one_letter_code
_entity_poly.pdbx_strand_id
1 'polypeptide(L)'
;LSHALTLSLYVSLSLIPLALAQFPRECVTPAGLRSGQCCPSPTGAPGDECGSSTGRGQCVPVVADSRPHGPQYPHDGRDDRERWPLRFFNRTCQCSGNFSGYSCGRCNHGLTGPNCAQRISVVRRNVMQMTSSEKAAFVNALDQAKRTVHPDLVICTRRYQEVLGPDGNTPQFENITIYNYFVWTHYYSVSKTFLGVGQASFGGVDFSHEGPGFVTWHRFHLLQLERDMQDMLGDPTFALPYWNFAIGGSECDVCTDDLLGARSIFDRNAISPNSIFSQWRVICESVQDYDTLGTICNNSESNPIRRNPAGNEARPMVQKLPEPLDVVDCLDLKTFDTPPYYSTSSQSFRNTVEGYSAPQGAYDPIVRSLHNLAHLFLNGTGGQTHLSPNDPIFVLLHTFTDAIFDEWLSRHAPGQGGYPEENAPIGHNRHFNMVPFWPPITNAQMFLTAPGNLGYSYEVTWPTRPYTVSEIITIIIVAAVLLVVAMSAVVACGARARSFRATEGLEPLLGETFRRYSEDDRRMEKSQSVV
;
A
#
# COMPACT_ATOMS: atom_id res chain seq x y z
N LEU A 1 -15.72 -71.04 -34.08
CA LEU A 1 -15.09 -69.78 -34.45
C LEU A 1 -15.60 -68.71 -33.49
N SER A 2 -14.83 -68.46 -32.43
CA SER A 2 -15.11 -67.50 -31.34
C SER A 2 -14.52 -66.18 -31.70
N HIS A 3 -15.35 -65.14 -31.74
CA HIS A 3 -14.89 -63.75 -31.73
C HIS A 3 -15.06 -63.18 -30.33
N ALA A 4 -13.94 -63.03 -29.60
CA ALA A 4 -13.88 -62.28 -28.38
C ALA A 4 -13.91 -60.76 -28.70
N LEU A 5 -14.97 -60.08 -28.32
CA LEU A 5 -15.04 -58.62 -28.31
C LEU A 5 -14.30 -58.13 -27.04
N THR A 6 -13.13 -57.59 -27.23
CA THR A 6 -12.44 -56.80 -26.21
C THR A 6 -13.04 -55.40 -26.21
N LEU A 7 -13.86 -55.10 -25.20
CA LEU A 7 -14.38 -53.77 -24.90
C LEU A 7 -13.27 -52.98 -24.22
N SER A 8 -12.60 -52.14 -24.99
CA SER A 8 -11.61 -51.20 -24.45
C SER A 8 -12.36 -50.03 -23.83
N LEU A 9 -12.44 -49.99 -22.49
CA LEU A 9 -12.96 -48.87 -21.73
C LEU A 9 -11.90 -47.75 -21.74
N TYR A 10 -12.03 -46.80 -22.66
CA TYR A 10 -11.33 -45.53 -22.55
C TYR A 10 -11.98 -44.72 -21.42
N VAL A 11 -11.39 -44.79 -20.24
CA VAL A 11 -11.65 -43.82 -19.18
C VAL A 11 -10.95 -42.52 -19.61
N SER A 12 -11.70 -41.66 -20.26
CA SER A 12 -11.28 -40.27 -20.45
C SER A 12 -11.24 -39.63 -19.08
N LEU A 13 -10.04 -39.57 -18.45
CA LEU A 13 -9.81 -38.62 -17.38
C LEU A 13 -9.88 -37.20 -18.00
N SER A 14 -11.07 -36.63 -17.97
CA SER A 14 -11.21 -35.19 -18.17
C SER A 14 -10.52 -34.50 -17.01
N LEU A 15 -9.33 -33.96 -17.24
CA LEU A 15 -8.68 -32.99 -16.37
C LEU A 15 -9.58 -31.75 -16.37
N ILE A 16 -10.42 -31.65 -15.36
CA ILE A 16 -11.26 -30.46 -15.13
C ILE A 16 -10.37 -29.37 -14.51
N PRO A 17 -10.22 -28.21 -15.12
CA PRO A 17 -9.45 -27.11 -14.54
C PRO A 17 -10.17 -26.53 -13.30
N LEU A 18 -9.38 -26.15 -12.32
CA LEU A 18 -9.75 -25.82 -10.95
C LEU A 18 -9.65 -24.31 -10.69
N ALA A 19 -10.59 -23.69 -9.98
CA ALA A 19 -10.72 -22.22 -9.75
C ALA A 19 -10.91 -21.80 -8.26
N LEU A 20 -10.88 -20.56 -7.85
CA LEU A 20 -10.12 -20.08 -6.68
C LEU A 20 -10.82 -19.09 -5.72
N ALA A 21 -10.56 -19.13 -4.43
CA ALA A 21 -10.52 -18.09 -3.38
C ALA A 21 -9.53 -18.53 -2.28
N GLN A 22 -9.02 -17.61 -1.43
CA GLN A 22 -7.89 -17.92 -0.54
C GLN A 22 -8.30 -17.93 0.93
N PHE A 23 -7.88 -18.94 1.67
CA PHE A 23 -8.19 -19.03 3.09
C PHE A 23 -7.10 -19.80 3.87
N PRO A 24 -7.08 -19.67 5.21
CA PRO A 24 -6.23 -20.50 6.04
C PRO A 24 -6.51 -21.99 5.81
N ARG A 25 -5.45 -22.76 5.68
CA ARG A 25 -5.50 -24.21 5.46
C ARG A 25 -6.38 -24.94 6.47
N GLU A 26 -6.38 -24.48 7.72
CA GLU A 26 -7.18 -25.05 8.80
C GLU A 26 -8.69 -24.87 8.60
N CYS A 27 -9.09 -23.82 7.89
CA CYS A 27 -10.51 -23.50 7.64
C CYS A 27 -11.10 -24.27 6.45
N VAL A 28 -10.29 -24.72 5.52
CA VAL A 28 -10.75 -25.33 4.27
C VAL A 28 -10.93 -26.86 4.35
N THR A 29 -11.19 -27.37 5.52
CA THR A 29 -11.64 -28.75 5.72
C THR A 29 -13.11 -28.89 5.32
N PRO A 30 -13.61 -30.11 4.98
CA PRO A 30 -15.04 -30.30 4.69
C PRO A 30 -15.96 -29.82 5.81
N ALA A 31 -15.55 -30.00 7.06
CA ALA A 31 -16.31 -29.53 8.23
C ALA A 31 -16.29 -28.01 8.34
N GLY A 32 -15.12 -27.37 8.17
CA GLY A 32 -14.97 -25.90 8.22
C GLY A 32 -15.81 -25.23 7.14
N LEU A 33 -15.70 -25.70 5.88
CA LEU A 33 -16.48 -25.16 4.74
C LEU A 33 -17.98 -25.29 4.93
N ARG A 34 -18.47 -26.43 5.48
CA ARG A 34 -19.91 -26.60 5.74
C ARG A 34 -20.40 -25.76 6.91
N SER A 35 -19.54 -25.52 7.91
CA SER A 35 -19.89 -24.67 9.06
C SER A 35 -20.03 -23.19 8.69
N GLY A 36 -19.34 -22.75 7.64
CA GLY A 36 -19.19 -21.34 7.30
C GLY A 36 -18.39 -20.55 8.34
N GLN A 37 -17.59 -21.22 9.20
CA GLN A 37 -16.78 -20.60 10.24
C GLN A 37 -15.28 -20.81 9.99
N CYS A 38 -14.52 -19.75 10.12
CA CYS A 38 -13.08 -19.79 10.09
C CYS A 38 -12.50 -19.09 11.33
N CYS A 39 -12.48 -19.82 12.43
CA CYS A 39 -12.04 -19.37 13.75
C CYS A 39 -10.98 -20.32 14.31
N PRO A 40 -9.81 -20.49 13.65
CA PRO A 40 -8.81 -21.42 14.12
C PRO A 40 -8.14 -20.96 15.40
N SER A 41 -7.49 -21.91 16.09
CA SER A 41 -6.72 -21.66 17.31
C SER A 41 -5.34 -21.13 16.96
N PRO A 42 -4.75 -20.27 17.81
CA PRO A 42 -3.34 -19.89 17.67
C PRO A 42 -2.41 -21.09 17.77
N THR A 43 -1.29 -21.06 17.08
CA THR A 43 -0.26 -22.08 17.15
C THR A 43 0.15 -22.34 18.61
N GLY A 44 0.15 -23.60 19.03
CA GLY A 44 0.49 -24.01 20.40
C GLY A 44 -0.66 -23.96 21.42
N ALA A 45 -1.87 -23.55 21.00
CA ALA A 45 -3.08 -23.51 21.85
C ALA A 45 -4.27 -24.24 21.19
N PRO A 46 -4.17 -25.54 20.87
CA PRO A 46 -5.22 -26.28 20.18
C PRO A 46 -6.53 -26.29 21.01
N GLY A 47 -7.64 -26.01 20.31
CA GLY A 47 -8.97 -25.94 20.94
C GLY A 47 -9.32 -24.57 21.55
N ASP A 48 -8.40 -23.60 21.54
CA ASP A 48 -8.65 -22.22 21.98
C ASP A 48 -8.95 -21.33 20.78
N GLU A 49 -10.19 -21.38 20.31
CA GLU A 49 -10.65 -20.60 19.14
C GLU A 49 -10.26 -19.13 19.27
N CYS A 50 -9.51 -18.62 18.28
CA CYS A 50 -9.03 -17.23 18.22
C CYS A 50 -8.18 -16.80 19.45
N GLY A 51 -7.71 -17.72 20.29
CA GLY A 51 -7.01 -17.39 21.53
C GLY A 51 -7.92 -16.74 22.59
N SER A 52 -9.19 -17.12 22.61
CA SER A 52 -10.21 -16.52 23.47
C SER A 52 -9.92 -16.70 24.96
N SER A 53 -9.34 -17.84 25.36
CA SER A 53 -8.96 -18.12 26.76
C SER A 53 -7.85 -17.21 27.26
N THR A 54 -7.02 -16.70 26.35
CA THR A 54 -5.90 -15.78 26.66
C THR A 54 -6.22 -14.32 26.32
N GLY A 55 -7.45 -14.02 25.92
CA GLY A 55 -7.91 -12.68 25.57
C GLY A 55 -7.34 -12.13 24.24
N ARG A 56 -6.81 -13.00 23.37
CA ARG A 56 -6.24 -12.58 22.06
C ARG A 56 -7.29 -12.22 21.03
N GLY A 57 -8.48 -12.83 21.09
CA GLY A 57 -9.57 -12.54 20.18
C GLY A 57 -10.80 -13.40 20.44
N GLN A 58 -11.80 -13.24 19.59
CA GLN A 58 -13.07 -13.97 19.67
C GLN A 58 -13.59 -14.32 18.28
N CYS A 59 -14.27 -15.46 18.15
CA CYS A 59 -14.98 -15.84 16.94
C CYS A 59 -16.27 -15.05 16.81
N VAL A 60 -16.36 -14.13 15.85
CA VAL A 60 -17.49 -13.21 15.68
C VAL A 60 -18.10 -13.29 14.26
N PRO A 61 -19.36 -12.90 14.08
CA PRO A 61 -19.93 -12.74 12.74
C PRO A 61 -19.15 -11.72 11.91
N VAL A 62 -18.94 -12.03 10.63
CA VAL A 62 -18.37 -11.08 9.67
C VAL A 62 -19.40 -10.00 9.35
N VAL A 63 -18.97 -8.75 9.37
CA VAL A 63 -19.77 -7.60 8.95
C VAL A 63 -19.36 -7.21 7.54
N ALA A 64 -20.31 -7.25 6.60
CA ALA A 64 -20.14 -6.70 5.27
C ALA A 64 -20.72 -5.28 5.18
N ASP A 65 -20.06 -4.42 4.43
CA ASP A 65 -20.59 -3.08 4.15
C ASP A 65 -21.89 -3.17 3.35
N SER A 66 -22.91 -2.47 3.80
CA SER A 66 -24.25 -2.42 3.16
C SER A 66 -24.57 -1.04 2.60
N ARG A 67 -23.61 -0.11 2.62
CA ARG A 67 -23.79 1.24 2.09
C ARG A 67 -23.94 1.23 0.57
N PRO A 68 -24.61 2.23 -0.01
CA PRO A 68 -24.74 2.36 -1.46
C PRO A 68 -23.39 2.39 -2.16
N HIS A 69 -23.32 1.72 -3.32
CA HIS A 69 -22.21 1.79 -4.25
C HIS A 69 -22.52 2.71 -5.42
N GLY A 70 -21.48 3.19 -6.10
CA GLY A 70 -21.64 3.95 -7.34
C GLY A 70 -22.31 3.13 -8.45
N PRO A 71 -22.83 3.81 -9.48
CA PRO A 71 -23.61 3.18 -10.56
C PRO A 71 -22.77 2.39 -11.56
N GLN A 72 -21.46 2.29 -11.39
CA GLN A 72 -20.54 1.66 -12.34
C GLN A 72 -20.74 0.15 -12.44
N TYR A 73 -21.31 -0.47 -11.40
CA TYR A 73 -21.58 -1.91 -11.37
C TYR A 73 -23.01 -2.21 -10.87
N PRO A 74 -23.81 -2.94 -11.64
CA PRO A 74 -25.10 -3.45 -11.17
C PRO A 74 -24.88 -4.61 -10.21
N HIS A 75 -24.91 -4.34 -8.93
CA HIS A 75 -24.79 -5.30 -7.85
C HIS A 75 -25.98 -6.28 -7.87
N ASP A 76 -25.75 -7.51 -8.33
CA ASP A 76 -26.80 -8.53 -8.48
C ASP A 76 -26.61 -9.79 -7.63
N GLY A 77 -25.57 -9.84 -6.82
CA GLY A 77 -25.27 -10.94 -5.92
C GLY A 77 -24.67 -12.19 -6.58
N ARG A 78 -24.23 -12.10 -7.82
CA ARG A 78 -23.61 -13.24 -8.54
C ARG A 78 -22.12 -13.34 -8.36
N ASP A 79 -21.45 -12.22 -8.15
CA ASP A 79 -20.01 -12.21 -7.92
C ASP A 79 -19.70 -12.60 -6.46
N ASP A 80 -18.81 -13.56 -6.26
CA ASP A 80 -18.41 -14.07 -4.94
C ASP A 80 -17.77 -12.98 -4.06
N ARG A 81 -17.24 -11.92 -4.69
CA ARG A 81 -16.54 -10.80 -4.06
C ARG A 81 -17.45 -9.71 -3.52
N GLU A 82 -18.69 -9.58 -4.03
CA GLU A 82 -19.61 -8.47 -3.71
C GLU A 82 -19.89 -8.30 -2.22
N ARG A 83 -19.88 -9.38 -1.46
CA ARG A 83 -20.07 -9.40 -0.01
C ARG A 83 -18.94 -10.15 0.68
N TRP A 84 -17.72 -9.88 0.27
CA TRP A 84 -16.54 -10.56 0.78
C TRP A 84 -16.45 -10.53 2.31
N PRO A 85 -16.17 -11.65 2.97
CA PRO A 85 -16.05 -13.03 2.48
C PRO A 85 -17.30 -13.89 2.73
N LEU A 86 -18.49 -13.29 2.93
CA LEU A 86 -19.70 -13.95 3.44
C LEU A 86 -20.19 -15.15 2.62
N ARG A 87 -19.76 -15.25 1.35
CA ARG A 87 -20.06 -16.42 0.51
C ARG A 87 -19.38 -17.68 0.99
N PHE A 88 -18.22 -17.54 1.63
CA PHE A 88 -17.39 -18.65 2.10
C PHE A 88 -17.51 -18.82 3.61
N PHE A 89 -17.29 -17.74 4.35
CA PHE A 89 -17.30 -17.75 5.81
C PHE A 89 -18.08 -16.56 6.36
N ASN A 90 -18.98 -16.86 7.28
CA ASN A 90 -19.80 -15.85 7.97
C ASN A 90 -19.31 -15.54 9.39
N ARG A 91 -18.28 -16.27 9.87
CA ARG A 91 -17.62 -16.01 11.15
C ARG A 91 -16.11 -16.08 11.00
N THR A 92 -15.40 -15.19 11.70
CA THR A 92 -13.96 -15.08 11.71
C THR A 92 -13.43 -14.67 13.08
N CYS A 93 -12.14 -14.83 13.30
CA CYS A 93 -11.48 -14.26 14.47
C CYS A 93 -11.43 -12.73 14.39
N GLN A 94 -11.99 -12.06 15.38
CA GLN A 94 -11.74 -10.66 15.66
C GLN A 94 -10.69 -10.57 16.78
N CYS A 95 -9.50 -10.10 16.44
CA CYS A 95 -8.39 -10.02 17.37
C CYS A 95 -8.48 -8.79 18.26
N SER A 96 -7.94 -8.89 19.46
CA SER A 96 -7.95 -7.87 20.51
C SER A 96 -6.54 -7.39 20.85
N GLY A 97 -6.42 -6.14 21.27
CA GLY A 97 -5.15 -5.56 21.72
C GLY A 97 -4.09 -5.55 20.62
N ASN A 98 -2.95 -6.14 20.89
CA ASN A 98 -1.79 -6.13 20.00
C ASN A 98 -1.69 -7.36 19.08
N PHE A 99 -2.74 -8.16 19.00
CA PHE A 99 -2.77 -9.40 18.24
C PHE A 99 -3.47 -9.23 16.89
N SER A 100 -3.09 -10.04 15.91
CA SER A 100 -3.61 -10.04 14.54
C SER A 100 -3.50 -11.43 13.88
N GLY A 101 -3.83 -11.50 12.61
CA GLY A 101 -3.83 -12.71 11.81
C GLY A 101 -5.12 -13.53 11.97
N TYR A 102 -5.25 -14.55 11.16
CA TYR A 102 -6.49 -15.33 11.04
C TYR A 102 -6.88 -16.13 12.29
N SER A 103 -5.94 -16.38 13.19
CA SER A 103 -6.14 -17.09 14.47
C SER A 103 -5.84 -16.22 15.68
N CYS A 104 -5.53 -14.92 15.49
CA CYS A 104 -5.00 -14.01 16.52
C CYS A 104 -3.68 -14.52 17.14
N GLY A 105 -2.92 -15.31 16.39
CA GLY A 105 -1.63 -15.85 16.79
C GLY A 105 -0.44 -14.97 16.45
N ARG A 106 -0.62 -13.94 15.62
CA ARG A 106 0.43 -12.99 15.18
C ARG A 106 0.31 -11.66 15.92
N CYS A 107 1.38 -10.88 15.87
CA CYS A 107 1.34 -9.51 16.36
C CYS A 107 0.75 -8.55 15.32
N ASN A 108 0.17 -7.44 15.74
CA ASN A 108 -0.15 -6.33 14.85
C ASN A 108 1.13 -5.82 14.16
N HIS A 109 0.96 -5.16 13.02
CA HIS A 109 2.07 -4.52 12.33
C HIS A 109 2.80 -3.55 13.28
N GLY A 110 4.12 -3.51 13.20
CA GLY A 110 4.96 -2.71 14.09
C GLY A 110 5.13 -3.25 15.52
N LEU A 111 4.65 -4.46 15.78
CA LEU A 111 4.81 -5.12 17.08
C LEU A 111 5.44 -6.51 16.92
N THR A 112 6.19 -6.94 17.94
CA THR A 112 6.89 -8.22 17.99
C THR A 112 7.01 -8.76 19.41
N GLY A 113 7.59 -9.94 19.55
CA GLY A 113 7.79 -10.65 20.84
C GLY A 113 6.59 -11.49 21.24
N PRO A 114 6.75 -12.34 22.29
CA PRO A 114 5.76 -13.37 22.64
C PRO A 114 4.37 -12.82 23.02
N ASN A 115 4.32 -11.60 23.54
CA ASN A 115 3.08 -10.91 23.94
C ASN A 115 2.79 -9.70 23.06
N CYS A 116 3.46 -9.57 21.91
CA CYS A 116 3.29 -8.43 21.00
C CYS A 116 3.46 -7.05 21.67
N ALA A 117 4.33 -6.97 22.68
CA ALA A 117 4.53 -5.76 23.47
C ALA A 117 5.73 -4.91 23.02
N GLN A 118 6.60 -5.46 22.20
CA GLN A 118 7.80 -4.79 21.72
C GLN A 118 7.50 -4.08 20.40
N ARG A 119 7.88 -2.79 20.31
CA ARG A 119 7.76 -2.05 19.07
C ARG A 119 8.92 -2.38 18.13
N ILE A 120 8.62 -2.56 16.87
CA ILE A 120 9.57 -2.66 15.77
C ILE A 120 9.14 -1.72 14.66
N SER A 121 10.10 -1.07 14.02
CA SER A 121 9.84 -0.25 12.84
C SER A 121 10.95 -0.50 11.83
N VAL A 122 10.57 -0.76 10.60
CA VAL A 122 11.52 -0.93 9.50
C VAL A 122 11.52 0.31 8.60
N VAL A 123 12.62 0.54 7.88
CA VAL A 123 12.76 1.67 6.97
C VAL A 123 12.82 1.15 5.53
N ARG A 124 11.82 1.52 4.73
CA ARG A 124 11.79 1.26 3.31
C ARG A 124 12.64 2.29 2.57
N ARG A 125 13.72 1.83 1.95
CA ARG A 125 14.74 2.68 1.30
C ARG A 125 14.66 2.61 -0.22
N ASN A 126 15.21 3.60 -0.88
CA ASN A 126 15.39 3.55 -2.34
C ASN A 126 16.34 2.42 -2.70
N VAL A 127 15.90 1.48 -3.54
CA VAL A 127 16.69 0.34 -3.97
C VAL A 127 17.99 0.75 -4.68
N MET A 128 18.00 1.92 -5.34
CA MET A 128 19.20 2.44 -6.01
C MET A 128 20.28 2.91 -5.04
N GLN A 129 19.91 3.21 -3.78
CA GLN A 129 20.83 3.61 -2.71
C GLN A 129 21.34 2.41 -1.88
N MET A 130 20.80 1.21 -2.12
CA MET A 130 21.27 -0.01 -1.46
C MET A 130 22.61 -0.45 -2.00
N THR A 131 23.42 -1.04 -1.13
CA THR A 131 24.69 -1.70 -1.52
C THR A 131 24.44 -2.92 -2.40
N SER A 132 25.44 -3.37 -3.14
CA SER A 132 25.32 -4.57 -3.98
C SER A 132 24.95 -5.82 -3.16
N SER A 133 25.41 -5.94 -1.91
CA SER A 133 25.05 -7.04 -1.02
C SER A 133 23.59 -6.98 -0.58
N GLU A 134 23.07 -5.80 -0.27
CA GLU A 134 21.65 -5.61 0.08
C GLU A 134 20.73 -5.88 -1.12
N LYS A 135 21.10 -5.41 -2.32
CA LYS A 135 20.38 -5.74 -3.56
C LYS A 135 20.35 -7.25 -3.81
N ALA A 136 21.49 -7.91 -3.69
CA ALA A 136 21.56 -9.37 -3.85
C ALA A 136 20.73 -10.11 -2.81
N ALA A 137 20.73 -9.67 -1.56
CA ALA A 137 19.89 -10.26 -0.49
C ALA A 137 18.41 -10.10 -0.81
N PHE A 138 17.98 -8.93 -1.28
CA PHE A 138 16.60 -8.67 -1.69
C PHE A 138 16.18 -9.54 -2.88
N VAL A 139 17.01 -9.61 -3.95
CA VAL A 139 16.75 -10.45 -5.12
C VAL A 139 16.62 -11.93 -4.73
N ASN A 140 17.52 -12.43 -3.88
CA ASN A 140 17.47 -13.80 -3.37
C ASN A 140 16.23 -14.06 -2.50
N ALA A 141 15.81 -13.09 -1.69
CA ALA A 141 14.60 -13.21 -0.87
C ALA A 141 13.34 -13.33 -1.75
N LEU A 142 13.24 -12.53 -2.83
CA LEU A 142 12.15 -12.66 -3.81
C LEU A 142 12.15 -14.03 -4.49
N ASP A 143 13.32 -14.52 -4.92
CA ASP A 143 13.44 -15.84 -5.56
C ASP A 143 13.11 -16.97 -4.59
N GLN A 144 13.48 -16.84 -3.33
CA GLN A 144 13.08 -17.78 -2.28
C GLN A 144 11.55 -17.77 -2.09
N ALA A 145 10.92 -16.59 -2.04
CA ALA A 145 9.45 -16.46 -1.93
C ALA A 145 8.72 -17.08 -3.14
N LYS A 146 9.30 -16.97 -4.34
CA LYS A 146 8.78 -17.62 -5.57
C LYS A 146 8.76 -19.14 -5.48
N ARG A 147 9.64 -19.74 -4.67
CA ARG A 147 9.81 -21.20 -4.54
C ARG A 147 9.25 -21.78 -3.24
N THR A 148 9.03 -20.97 -2.23
CA THR A 148 8.56 -21.41 -0.91
C THR A 148 7.04 -21.49 -0.91
N VAL A 149 6.48 -22.67 -0.64
CA VAL A 149 5.03 -22.85 -0.44
C VAL A 149 4.57 -22.03 0.76
N HIS A 150 3.46 -21.32 0.61
CA HIS A 150 2.87 -20.55 1.70
C HIS A 150 2.45 -21.50 2.83
N PRO A 151 2.95 -21.27 4.08
CA PRO A 151 2.71 -22.22 5.17
C PRO A 151 1.24 -22.28 5.59
N ASP A 152 0.58 -21.15 5.64
CA ASP A 152 -0.74 -21.01 6.25
C ASP A 152 -1.89 -21.00 5.23
N LEU A 153 -1.67 -20.40 4.07
CA LEU A 153 -2.75 -20.09 3.12
C LEU A 153 -2.74 -21.05 1.93
N VAL A 154 -3.93 -21.37 1.47
CA VAL A 154 -4.21 -22.11 0.23
C VAL A 154 -5.18 -21.32 -0.62
N ILE A 155 -5.19 -21.57 -1.93
CA ILE A 155 -6.09 -20.91 -2.87
C ILE A 155 -7.22 -21.88 -3.24
N CYS A 156 -8.45 -21.35 -3.30
CA CYS A 156 -9.62 -22.09 -3.73
C CYS A 156 -9.60 -22.26 -5.26
N THR A 157 -9.99 -23.43 -5.74
CA THR A 157 -9.97 -23.78 -7.16
C THR A 157 -11.38 -23.84 -7.78
N ARG A 158 -12.39 -23.33 -7.07
CA ARG A 158 -13.79 -23.29 -7.55
C ARG A 158 -14.52 -22.08 -6.94
N ARG A 159 -15.62 -21.69 -7.57
CA ARG A 159 -16.58 -20.76 -6.98
C ARG A 159 -17.10 -21.28 -5.65
N TYR A 160 -17.61 -20.41 -4.82
CA TYR A 160 -18.09 -20.78 -3.48
C TYR A 160 -19.14 -21.89 -3.50
N GLN A 161 -19.97 -22.02 -4.55
CA GLN A 161 -20.94 -23.10 -4.70
C GLN A 161 -20.30 -24.48 -4.95
N GLU A 162 -19.07 -24.50 -5.42
CA GLU A 162 -18.37 -25.71 -5.85
C GLU A 162 -17.15 -26.04 -4.97
N VAL A 163 -16.97 -25.32 -3.85
CA VAL A 163 -15.75 -25.48 -3.01
C VAL A 163 -15.58 -26.87 -2.40
N LEU A 164 -16.64 -27.66 -2.33
CA LEU A 164 -16.60 -29.06 -1.86
C LEU A 164 -16.57 -30.07 -3.02
N GLY A 165 -16.43 -29.60 -4.25
CA GLY A 165 -16.38 -30.44 -5.44
C GLY A 165 -17.69 -31.16 -5.79
N PRO A 166 -17.68 -31.97 -6.85
CA PRO A 166 -18.90 -32.66 -7.31
C PRO A 166 -19.45 -33.71 -6.33
N ASP A 167 -18.60 -34.26 -5.47
CA ASP A 167 -18.96 -35.24 -4.44
C ASP A 167 -19.47 -34.60 -3.13
N GLY A 168 -19.43 -33.27 -3.05
CA GLY A 168 -19.82 -32.51 -1.86
C GLY A 168 -18.88 -32.69 -0.65
N ASN A 169 -17.70 -33.31 -0.82
CA ASN A 169 -16.79 -33.65 0.25
C ASN A 169 -15.33 -33.33 0.00
N THR A 170 -14.92 -33.14 -1.26
CA THR A 170 -13.52 -32.88 -1.61
C THR A 170 -13.26 -31.39 -1.72
N PRO A 171 -12.59 -30.77 -0.72
CA PRO A 171 -12.24 -29.34 -0.80
C PRO A 171 -11.41 -29.03 -2.05
N GLN A 172 -11.85 -28.05 -2.80
CA GLN A 172 -11.24 -27.62 -4.05
C GLN A 172 -10.21 -26.52 -3.80
N PHE A 173 -9.16 -26.87 -3.04
CA PHE A 173 -8.08 -25.95 -2.66
C PHE A 173 -6.72 -26.54 -2.99
N GLU A 174 -5.77 -25.69 -3.37
CA GLU A 174 -4.40 -26.11 -3.66
C GLU A 174 -3.35 -25.22 -2.97
N ASN A 175 -2.14 -25.77 -2.86
CA ASN A 175 -0.99 -25.03 -2.35
C ASN A 175 -0.53 -23.98 -3.36
N ILE A 176 0.00 -22.88 -2.85
CA ILE A 176 0.59 -21.82 -3.64
C ILE A 176 1.90 -21.36 -2.99
N THR A 177 2.85 -20.85 -3.76
CA THR A 177 4.07 -20.26 -3.19
C THR A 177 3.79 -18.83 -2.69
N ILE A 178 4.62 -18.31 -1.79
CA ILE A 178 4.45 -16.98 -1.18
C ILE A 178 4.34 -15.90 -2.26
N TYR A 179 5.24 -15.90 -3.25
CA TYR A 179 5.19 -14.89 -4.29
C TYR A 179 4.03 -15.10 -5.28
N ASN A 180 3.74 -16.33 -5.66
CA ASN A 180 2.58 -16.62 -6.52
C ASN A 180 1.26 -16.29 -5.81
N TYR A 181 1.18 -16.44 -4.48
CA TYR A 181 0.04 -15.97 -3.70
C TYR A 181 -0.16 -14.45 -3.80
N PHE A 182 0.92 -13.68 -3.72
CA PHE A 182 0.88 -12.23 -3.95
C PHE A 182 0.36 -11.90 -5.35
N VAL A 183 0.84 -12.57 -6.39
CA VAL A 183 0.34 -12.41 -7.77
C VAL A 183 -1.14 -12.77 -7.87
N TRP A 184 -1.52 -13.90 -7.31
CA TRP A 184 -2.87 -14.41 -7.39
C TRP A 184 -3.90 -13.54 -6.67
N THR A 185 -3.53 -12.98 -5.52
CA THR A 185 -4.36 -12.05 -4.76
C THR A 185 -4.75 -10.84 -5.60
N HIS A 186 -3.79 -10.28 -6.31
CA HIS A 186 -4.04 -9.17 -7.22
C HIS A 186 -4.94 -9.58 -8.39
N TYR A 187 -4.61 -10.70 -9.05
CA TYR A 187 -5.43 -11.24 -10.15
C TYR A 187 -6.90 -11.43 -9.72
N TYR A 188 -7.15 -12.01 -8.55
CA TYR A 188 -8.52 -12.24 -8.09
C TYR A 188 -9.28 -10.94 -7.84
N SER A 189 -8.62 -9.88 -7.37
CA SER A 189 -9.27 -8.59 -7.13
C SER A 189 -9.70 -7.90 -8.43
N VAL A 190 -8.96 -8.09 -9.53
CA VAL A 190 -9.20 -7.43 -10.82
C VAL A 190 -9.94 -8.27 -11.85
N SER A 191 -10.19 -9.56 -11.58
CA SER A 191 -10.83 -10.44 -12.54
C SER A 191 -12.24 -9.96 -12.88
N LYS A 192 -12.59 -10.03 -14.16
CA LYS A 192 -13.88 -9.53 -14.66
C LYS A 192 -15.04 -10.44 -14.25
N THR A 193 -16.23 -9.88 -14.23
CA THR A 193 -17.48 -10.57 -13.92
C THR A 193 -18.41 -10.60 -15.12
N PHE A 194 -19.07 -11.75 -15.36
CA PHE A 194 -20.19 -11.87 -16.28
C PHE A 194 -21.51 -11.79 -15.54
N LEU A 195 -22.48 -11.12 -16.12
CA LEU A 195 -23.84 -11.00 -15.55
C LEU A 195 -24.78 -12.15 -15.92
N GLY A 196 -24.24 -13.25 -16.42
CA GLY A 196 -25.00 -14.47 -16.75
C GLY A 196 -24.49 -15.19 -17.98
N VAL A 197 -25.08 -16.35 -18.27
CA VAL A 197 -24.72 -17.19 -19.43
C VAL A 197 -24.90 -16.40 -20.72
N GLY A 198 -23.87 -16.35 -21.55
CA GLY A 198 -23.88 -15.65 -22.85
C GLY A 198 -23.79 -14.13 -22.75
N GLN A 199 -23.66 -13.57 -21.56
CA GLN A 199 -23.45 -12.14 -21.38
C GLN A 199 -21.97 -11.75 -21.56
N ALA A 200 -21.72 -10.54 -22.03
CA ALA A 200 -20.37 -9.99 -22.05
C ALA A 200 -19.85 -9.77 -20.62
N SER A 201 -18.54 -9.88 -20.42
CA SER A 201 -17.92 -9.54 -19.14
C SER A 201 -18.19 -8.07 -18.78
N PHE A 202 -18.52 -7.81 -17.53
CA PHE A 202 -18.65 -6.47 -17.03
C PHE A 202 -17.25 -5.91 -16.73
N GLY A 203 -16.74 -5.07 -17.63
CA GLY A 203 -15.37 -4.59 -17.59
C GLY A 203 -15.06 -3.55 -16.51
N GLY A 204 -16.07 -3.09 -15.77
CA GLY A 204 -15.91 -2.06 -14.76
C GLY A 204 -15.81 -2.58 -13.32
N VAL A 205 -15.70 -3.90 -13.11
CA VAL A 205 -15.54 -4.48 -11.78
C VAL A 205 -14.06 -4.68 -11.50
N ASP A 206 -13.53 -3.83 -10.65
CA ASP A 206 -12.18 -3.96 -10.12
C ASP A 206 -12.22 -3.56 -8.64
N PHE A 207 -11.80 -4.45 -7.75
CA PHE A 207 -11.87 -4.24 -6.31
C PHE A 207 -10.61 -3.59 -5.74
N SER A 208 -9.60 -3.32 -6.58
CA SER A 208 -8.31 -2.77 -6.20
C SER A 208 -7.84 -1.57 -7.03
N HIS A 209 -8.51 -1.25 -8.14
CA HIS A 209 -8.18 -0.12 -9.02
C HIS A 209 -9.39 0.76 -9.34
N GLU A 210 -9.13 1.90 -9.99
CA GLU A 210 -10.14 2.85 -10.49
C GLU A 210 -11.06 3.44 -9.42
N GLY A 211 -10.69 3.32 -8.13
CA GLY A 211 -11.49 3.84 -7.02
C GLY A 211 -10.69 4.08 -5.75
N PRO A 212 -11.30 4.65 -4.70
CA PRO A 212 -10.61 5.01 -3.44
C PRO A 212 -9.79 3.89 -2.82
N GLY A 213 -10.22 2.64 -3.00
CA GLY A 213 -9.50 1.45 -2.51
C GLY A 213 -8.11 1.24 -3.13
N PHE A 214 -7.78 1.88 -4.24
CA PHE A 214 -6.49 1.67 -4.91
C PHE A 214 -5.30 1.74 -3.94
N VAL A 215 -5.13 2.83 -3.23
CA VAL A 215 -3.97 3.02 -2.34
C VAL A 215 -4.05 2.19 -1.06
N THR A 216 -5.24 1.99 -0.49
CA THR A 216 -5.41 1.21 0.75
C THR A 216 -5.25 -0.29 0.50
N TRP A 217 -5.75 -0.78 -0.63
CA TRP A 217 -5.64 -2.16 -1.04
C TRP A 217 -4.17 -2.55 -1.31
N HIS A 218 -3.47 -1.76 -2.14
CA HIS A 218 -2.06 -2.05 -2.48
C HIS A 218 -1.13 -1.87 -1.28
N ARG A 219 -1.41 -0.94 -0.36
CA ARG A 219 -0.72 -0.82 0.92
C ARG A 219 -0.79 -2.12 1.73
N PHE A 220 -1.98 -2.68 1.89
CA PHE A 220 -2.13 -3.93 2.64
C PHE A 220 -1.54 -5.13 1.91
N HIS A 221 -1.66 -5.17 0.59
CA HIS A 221 -1.06 -6.19 -0.26
C HIS A 221 0.47 -6.27 -0.10
N LEU A 222 1.14 -5.10 -0.08
CA LEU A 222 2.57 -5.01 0.21
C LEU A 222 2.91 -5.41 1.64
N LEU A 223 2.14 -4.96 2.62
CA LEU A 223 2.33 -5.33 4.03
C LEU A 223 2.25 -6.84 4.25
N GLN A 224 1.33 -7.51 3.56
CA GLN A 224 1.18 -8.95 3.64
C GLN A 224 2.41 -9.65 3.05
N LEU A 225 2.87 -9.26 1.87
CA LEU A 225 4.09 -9.82 1.28
C LEU A 225 5.32 -9.57 2.17
N GLU A 226 5.50 -8.36 2.68
CA GLU A 226 6.61 -8.01 3.55
C GLU A 226 6.63 -8.90 4.80
N ARG A 227 5.48 -9.12 5.42
CA ARG A 227 5.35 -9.99 6.59
C ARG A 227 5.63 -11.45 6.26
N ASP A 228 5.08 -11.96 5.16
CA ASP A 228 5.32 -13.35 4.74
C ASP A 228 6.80 -13.59 4.41
N MET A 229 7.49 -12.59 3.85
CA MET A 229 8.93 -12.64 3.62
C MET A 229 9.72 -12.54 4.93
N GLN A 230 9.32 -11.69 5.88
CA GLN A 230 9.92 -11.63 7.22
C GLN A 230 9.83 -12.98 7.94
N ASP A 231 8.66 -13.62 7.90
CA ASP A 231 8.44 -14.94 8.50
C ASP A 231 9.28 -16.02 7.79
N MET A 232 9.33 -16.01 6.47
CA MET A 232 10.11 -16.95 5.66
C MET A 232 11.62 -16.83 5.92
N LEU A 233 12.12 -15.61 6.08
CA LEU A 233 13.53 -15.33 6.32
C LEU A 233 13.91 -15.46 7.80
N GLY A 234 12.93 -15.49 8.72
CA GLY A 234 13.16 -15.38 10.16
C GLY A 234 13.76 -14.03 10.55
N ASP A 235 13.57 -13.00 9.75
CA ASP A 235 14.11 -11.65 9.94
C ASP A 235 12.98 -10.61 10.00
N PRO A 236 12.56 -10.20 11.20
CA PRO A 236 11.52 -9.20 11.36
C PRO A 236 11.96 -7.78 10.97
N THR A 237 13.24 -7.58 10.64
CA THR A 237 13.79 -6.29 10.19
C THR A 237 13.82 -6.15 8.68
N PHE A 238 13.50 -7.22 7.94
CA PHE A 238 13.40 -7.15 6.49
C PHE A 238 12.34 -6.12 6.07
N ALA A 239 12.69 -5.27 5.10
CA ALA A 239 11.81 -4.25 4.55
C ALA A 239 11.82 -4.29 3.01
N LEU A 240 10.67 -4.09 2.39
CA LEU A 240 10.56 -3.93 0.95
C LEU A 240 11.21 -2.60 0.53
N PRO A 241 12.16 -2.59 -0.40
CA PRO A 241 12.68 -1.34 -0.94
C PRO A 241 11.69 -0.72 -1.94
N TYR A 242 11.86 0.55 -2.25
CA TYR A 242 11.08 1.21 -3.30
C TYR A 242 11.94 1.60 -4.50
N TRP A 243 11.30 1.69 -5.66
CA TRP A 243 11.83 2.29 -6.88
C TRP A 243 11.23 3.68 -7.06
N ASN A 244 12.04 4.72 -6.96
CA ASN A 244 11.61 6.05 -7.36
C ASN A 244 11.49 6.11 -8.89
N PHE A 245 10.33 5.81 -9.42
CA PHE A 245 10.06 5.84 -10.85
C PHE A 245 9.88 7.26 -11.42
N ALA A 246 9.76 8.28 -10.57
CA ALA A 246 9.59 9.67 -11.01
C ALA A 246 10.95 10.34 -11.24
N ILE A 247 11.75 9.78 -12.14
CA ILE A 247 13.09 10.27 -12.52
C ILE A 247 13.11 10.90 -13.91
N GLY A 248 12.01 10.78 -14.66
CA GLY A 248 11.93 11.21 -16.05
C GLY A 248 12.74 10.34 -17.02
N GLY A 249 12.72 10.71 -18.28
CA GLY A 249 13.49 10.03 -19.30
C GLY A 249 12.94 8.67 -19.72
N SER A 250 13.73 7.92 -20.51
CA SER A 250 13.34 6.65 -21.12
C SER A 250 14.17 5.46 -20.63
N GLU A 251 14.94 5.64 -19.58
CA GLU A 251 15.79 4.60 -19.01
C GLU A 251 15.12 3.94 -17.79
N CYS A 252 15.23 2.62 -17.71
CA CYS A 252 14.80 1.84 -16.56
C CYS A 252 16.04 1.52 -15.70
N ASP A 253 16.31 2.33 -14.71
CA ASP A 253 17.52 2.24 -13.88
C ASP A 253 17.54 0.99 -12.99
N VAL A 254 16.38 0.42 -12.64
CA VAL A 254 16.26 -0.85 -11.90
C VAL A 254 16.35 -2.09 -12.80
N CYS A 255 16.31 -1.92 -14.14
CA CYS A 255 16.39 -3.00 -15.11
C CYS A 255 17.86 -3.42 -15.38
N THR A 256 18.56 -3.86 -14.35
CA THR A 256 19.96 -4.32 -14.41
C THR A 256 20.06 -5.77 -13.96
N ASP A 257 21.07 -6.54 -14.42
CA ASP A 257 21.18 -7.97 -14.13
C ASP A 257 21.48 -8.27 -12.66
N ASP A 258 22.06 -7.32 -11.94
CA ASP A 258 22.32 -7.40 -10.50
C ASP A 258 21.10 -7.01 -9.64
N LEU A 259 19.99 -6.54 -10.28
CA LEU A 259 18.78 -6.18 -9.57
C LEU A 259 17.56 -6.90 -10.19
N LEU A 260 16.78 -6.28 -11.08
CA LEU A 260 15.52 -6.85 -11.56
C LEU A 260 15.59 -7.39 -13.00
N GLY A 261 16.78 -7.49 -13.56
CA GLY A 261 17.06 -8.05 -14.87
C GLY A 261 17.11 -7.02 -16.00
N ALA A 262 18.23 -6.95 -16.68
CA ALA A 262 18.41 -6.15 -17.87
C ALA A 262 17.58 -6.69 -19.05
N ARG A 263 17.48 -5.90 -20.11
CA ARG A 263 16.93 -6.35 -21.41
C ARG A 263 17.87 -7.38 -22.03
N SER A 264 17.32 -8.48 -22.54
CA SER A 264 18.09 -9.47 -23.30
C SER A 264 18.61 -8.87 -24.60
N ILE A 265 19.87 -9.20 -24.95
CA ILE A 265 20.45 -8.86 -26.25
C ILE A 265 19.89 -9.71 -27.40
N PHE A 266 19.25 -10.84 -27.09
CA PHE A 266 18.69 -11.78 -28.09
C PHE A 266 17.21 -11.51 -28.40
N ASP A 267 16.45 -11.03 -27.41
CA ASP A 267 15.04 -10.68 -27.54
C ASP A 267 14.74 -9.43 -26.70
N ARG A 268 14.45 -8.32 -27.37
CA ARG A 268 14.15 -7.03 -26.73
C ARG A 268 12.97 -7.05 -25.72
N ASN A 269 12.14 -8.09 -25.80
CA ASN A 269 10.99 -8.24 -24.91
C ASN A 269 11.24 -9.26 -23.78
N ALA A 270 12.44 -9.81 -23.68
CA ALA A 270 12.83 -10.77 -22.66
C ALA A 270 13.82 -10.19 -21.67
N ILE A 271 13.81 -10.74 -20.46
CA ILE A 271 14.83 -10.48 -19.44
C ILE A 271 16.13 -11.18 -19.84
N SER A 272 17.27 -10.55 -19.57
CA SER A 272 18.61 -11.08 -19.79
C SER A 272 18.79 -12.44 -19.10
N PRO A 273 19.38 -13.44 -19.77
CA PRO A 273 19.63 -14.75 -19.17
C PRO A 273 20.59 -14.73 -17.97
N ASN A 274 21.32 -13.62 -17.76
CA ASN A 274 22.19 -13.44 -16.60
C ASN A 274 21.40 -13.10 -15.32
N SER A 275 20.16 -12.67 -15.44
CA SER A 275 19.30 -12.40 -14.30
C SER A 275 18.54 -13.65 -13.85
N ILE A 276 18.41 -13.85 -12.53
CA ILE A 276 17.60 -14.93 -11.95
C ILE A 276 16.14 -14.87 -12.42
N PHE A 277 15.60 -13.68 -12.64
CA PHE A 277 14.23 -13.44 -13.07
C PHE A 277 13.95 -13.91 -14.51
N SER A 278 14.97 -14.21 -15.30
CA SER A 278 14.80 -14.87 -16.62
C SER A 278 14.22 -16.29 -16.50
N GLN A 279 14.36 -16.91 -15.33
CA GLN A 279 13.85 -18.24 -15.02
C GLN A 279 12.42 -18.22 -14.46
N TRP A 280 11.94 -17.04 -14.05
CA TRP A 280 10.60 -16.92 -13.50
C TRP A 280 9.54 -17.12 -14.57
N ARG A 281 8.49 -17.84 -14.19
CA ARG A 281 7.32 -18.08 -15.01
C ARG A 281 6.12 -17.34 -14.47
N VAL A 282 5.27 -16.84 -15.36
CA VAL A 282 4.04 -16.15 -15.00
C VAL A 282 2.94 -17.16 -14.65
N ILE A 283 2.07 -16.77 -13.73
CA ILE A 283 0.79 -17.42 -13.48
C ILE A 283 -0.34 -16.51 -13.95
N CYS A 284 -1.54 -17.04 -14.14
CA CYS A 284 -2.73 -16.27 -14.52
C CYS A 284 -2.61 -15.54 -15.87
N GLU A 285 -1.88 -16.12 -16.82
CA GLU A 285 -1.60 -15.49 -18.11
C GLU A 285 -2.78 -15.51 -19.09
N SER A 286 -3.70 -16.46 -18.92
CA SER A 286 -4.81 -16.64 -19.86
C SER A 286 -5.78 -15.44 -19.83
N VAL A 287 -5.91 -14.75 -20.96
CA VAL A 287 -6.88 -13.67 -21.15
C VAL A 287 -8.31 -14.21 -21.06
N GLN A 288 -8.56 -15.43 -21.54
CA GLN A 288 -9.87 -16.07 -21.46
C GLN A 288 -10.25 -16.35 -20.01
N ASP A 289 -9.32 -16.88 -19.21
CA ASP A 289 -9.54 -17.11 -17.80
C ASP A 289 -9.79 -15.80 -17.07
N TYR A 290 -9.03 -14.74 -17.37
CA TYR A 290 -9.23 -13.41 -16.82
C TYR A 290 -10.60 -12.83 -17.17
N ASP A 291 -11.07 -13.01 -18.40
CA ASP A 291 -12.31 -12.40 -18.90
C ASP A 291 -13.56 -13.27 -18.63
N THR A 292 -13.41 -14.50 -18.16
CA THR A 292 -14.51 -15.45 -18.01
C THR A 292 -14.93 -15.57 -16.54
N LEU A 293 -16.18 -15.26 -16.24
CA LEU A 293 -16.72 -15.39 -14.90
C LEU A 293 -16.64 -16.84 -14.40
N GLY A 294 -15.97 -17.04 -13.27
CA GLY A 294 -15.75 -18.33 -12.62
C GLY A 294 -14.64 -19.17 -13.22
N THR A 295 -13.96 -18.66 -14.24
CA THR A 295 -12.69 -19.20 -14.65
C THR A 295 -11.61 -18.42 -13.94
N ILE A 296 -11.08 -18.97 -12.89
CA ILE A 296 -10.05 -18.33 -12.08
C ILE A 296 -8.77 -19.10 -12.33
N CYS A 297 -7.64 -18.40 -12.45
CA CYS A 297 -6.37 -19.05 -12.72
C CYS A 297 -5.99 -20.00 -11.57
N ASN A 298 -5.29 -21.06 -11.91
CA ASN A 298 -4.62 -21.91 -10.94
C ASN A 298 -3.16 -21.48 -10.78
N ASN A 299 -2.41 -22.13 -9.86
CA ASN A 299 -1.00 -21.86 -9.64
C ASN A 299 -0.08 -22.40 -10.78
N SER A 300 -0.62 -22.74 -11.94
CA SER A 300 0.17 -23.27 -13.06
C SER A 300 1.00 -22.17 -13.70
N GLU A 301 2.29 -22.40 -13.75
CA GLU A 301 3.24 -21.51 -14.39
C GLU A 301 3.29 -21.74 -15.91
N SER A 302 3.38 -20.65 -16.69
CA SER A 302 3.35 -20.68 -18.16
C SER A 302 4.62 -20.10 -18.78
N ASN A 303 4.53 -18.93 -19.39
CA ASN A 303 5.59 -18.28 -20.12
C ASN A 303 6.56 -17.48 -19.20
N PRO A 304 7.78 -17.17 -19.68
CA PRO A 304 8.65 -16.26 -18.95
C PRO A 304 8.07 -14.85 -18.89
N ILE A 305 8.53 -14.06 -17.91
CA ILE A 305 8.24 -12.62 -17.80
C ILE A 305 8.68 -11.93 -19.09
N ARG A 306 7.82 -11.05 -19.61
CA ARG A 306 8.09 -10.18 -20.75
C ARG A 306 8.19 -8.74 -20.30
N ARG A 307 9.26 -8.04 -20.69
CA ARG A 307 9.49 -6.63 -20.34
C ARG A 307 10.20 -5.91 -21.48
N ASN A 308 9.72 -4.73 -21.84
CA ASN A 308 10.35 -3.90 -22.87
C ASN A 308 10.15 -2.41 -22.55
N PRO A 309 10.88 -1.86 -21.55
CA PRO A 309 10.75 -0.46 -21.15
C PRO A 309 10.92 0.49 -22.33
N ALA A 310 10.08 1.51 -22.40
CA ALA A 310 9.99 2.47 -23.50
C ALA A 310 9.75 1.85 -24.89
N GLY A 311 9.35 0.58 -24.95
CA GLY A 311 9.20 -0.14 -26.22
C GLY A 311 7.80 -0.10 -26.85
N ASN A 312 6.88 0.69 -26.33
CA ASN A 312 5.53 0.81 -26.89
C ASN A 312 5.48 1.90 -27.98
N GLU A 313 5.94 1.56 -29.17
CA GLU A 313 6.02 2.49 -30.31
C GLU A 313 4.64 3.04 -30.75
N ALA A 314 3.57 2.28 -30.49
CA ALA A 314 2.21 2.71 -30.81
C ALA A 314 1.67 3.80 -29.86
N ARG A 315 2.32 4.02 -28.71
CA ARG A 315 1.95 5.01 -27.70
C ARG A 315 3.15 5.83 -27.24
N PRO A 316 3.58 6.85 -28.03
CA PRO A 316 4.77 7.64 -27.70
C PRO A 316 4.75 8.29 -26.31
N MET A 317 3.56 8.63 -25.80
CA MET A 317 3.37 9.30 -24.51
C MET A 317 3.76 8.41 -23.30
N VAL A 318 3.82 7.10 -23.48
CA VAL A 318 4.19 6.16 -22.40
C VAL A 318 5.64 5.66 -22.53
N GLN A 319 6.46 6.29 -23.34
CA GLN A 319 7.88 5.94 -23.52
C GLN A 319 8.83 6.67 -22.57
N LYS A 320 8.28 7.48 -21.67
CA LYS A 320 9.04 8.20 -20.64
C LYS A 320 8.41 7.95 -19.28
N LEU A 321 9.25 7.91 -18.26
CA LEU A 321 8.82 7.87 -16.87
C LEU A 321 8.27 9.23 -16.41
N PRO A 322 7.45 9.26 -15.35
CA PRO A 322 7.03 10.50 -14.69
C PRO A 322 8.23 11.36 -14.28
N GLU A 323 8.03 12.67 -14.31
CA GLU A 323 9.04 13.62 -13.86
C GLU A 323 8.93 13.88 -12.35
N PRO A 324 10.00 14.32 -11.67
CA PRO A 324 9.93 14.63 -10.23
C PRO A 324 8.85 15.65 -9.86
N LEU A 325 8.56 16.62 -10.73
CA LEU A 325 7.51 17.61 -10.50
C LEU A 325 6.10 17.05 -10.57
N ASP A 326 5.89 15.93 -11.27
CA ASP A 326 4.58 15.26 -11.30
C ASP A 326 4.18 14.76 -9.90
N VAL A 327 5.16 14.29 -9.12
CA VAL A 327 4.94 13.89 -7.72
C VAL A 327 4.61 15.10 -6.84
N VAL A 328 5.31 16.23 -7.04
CA VAL A 328 5.02 17.46 -6.30
C VAL A 328 3.61 17.94 -6.57
N ASP A 329 3.22 18.00 -7.85
CA ASP A 329 1.88 18.43 -8.27
C ASP A 329 0.79 17.53 -7.68
N CYS A 330 1.00 16.21 -7.69
CA CYS A 330 0.10 15.24 -7.08
C CYS A 330 -0.02 15.43 -5.55
N LEU A 331 1.11 15.61 -4.86
CA LEU A 331 1.14 15.82 -3.41
C LEU A 331 0.51 17.16 -2.97
N ASP A 332 0.39 18.15 -3.85
CA ASP A 332 -0.25 19.42 -3.57
C ASP A 332 -1.79 19.35 -3.64
N LEU A 333 -2.37 18.28 -4.19
CA LEU A 333 -3.82 18.06 -4.21
C LEU A 333 -4.35 17.84 -2.79
N LYS A 334 -5.33 18.63 -2.39
CA LYS A 334 -5.80 18.67 -0.99
C LYS A 334 -6.89 17.65 -0.67
N THR A 335 -7.59 17.16 -1.69
CA THR A 335 -8.73 16.25 -1.53
C THR A 335 -8.31 14.84 -1.88
N PHE A 336 -8.58 13.87 -1.00
CA PHE A 336 -8.24 12.47 -1.23
C PHE A 336 -8.88 11.93 -2.52
N ASP A 337 -10.20 12.01 -2.60
CA ASP A 337 -10.94 11.63 -3.79
C ASP A 337 -12.21 12.47 -3.94
N THR A 338 -12.73 12.58 -5.15
CA THR A 338 -13.89 13.40 -5.51
C THR A 338 -14.92 12.56 -6.26
N PRO A 339 -16.22 12.85 -6.14
CA PRO A 339 -17.21 12.21 -6.98
C PRO A 339 -16.87 12.30 -8.48
N PRO A 340 -17.09 11.23 -9.25
CA PRO A 340 -17.85 10.01 -8.90
C PRO A 340 -17.01 8.93 -8.19
N TYR A 341 -15.83 9.25 -7.62
CA TYR A 341 -14.91 8.32 -6.94
C TYR A 341 -14.40 7.19 -7.87
N TYR A 342 -14.18 7.53 -9.11
CA TYR A 342 -13.82 6.60 -10.19
C TYR A 342 -12.65 7.14 -11.00
N SER A 343 -12.20 6.41 -12.04
CA SER A 343 -11.11 6.83 -12.93
C SER A 343 -11.35 8.15 -13.67
N THR A 344 -12.57 8.69 -13.63
CA THR A 344 -12.96 9.99 -14.19
C THR A 344 -12.93 11.15 -13.19
N SER A 345 -12.58 10.92 -11.94
CA SER A 345 -12.53 11.96 -10.89
C SER A 345 -11.44 12.99 -11.21
N SER A 346 -11.77 14.28 -11.05
CA SER A 346 -10.83 15.40 -11.18
C SER A 346 -10.53 16.01 -9.81
N GLN A 347 -9.35 16.66 -9.66
CA GLN A 347 -8.89 17.24 -8.40
C GLN A 347 -8.87 16.23 -7.25
N SER A 348 -8.57 14.97 -7.58
CA SER A 348 -8.47 13.83 -6.70
C SER A 348 -7.02 13.40 -6.60
N PHE A 349 -6.45 13.40 -5.38
CA PHE A 349 -5.13 12.84 -5.14
C PHE A 349 -5.08 11.37 -5.58
N ARG A 350 -6.08 10.54 -5.14
CA ARG A 350 -6.13 9.12 -5.47
C ARG A 350 -6.12 8.90 -6.99
N ASN A 351 -6.98 9.59 -7.74
CA ASN A 351 -7.05 9.41 -9.20
C ASN A 351 -5.78 9.85 -9.92
N THR A 352 -5.09 10.85 -9.36
CA THR A 352 -3.83 11.37 -9.89
C THR A 352 -2.66 10.42 -9.59
N VAL A 353 -2.49 9.94 -8.35
CA VAL A 353 -1.41 9.02 -8.03
C VAL A 353 -1.57 7.68 -8.75
N GLU A 354 -2.80 7.19 -8.92
CA GLU A 354 -3.10 6.01 -9.74
C GLU A 354 -2.76 6.25 -11.22
N GLY A 355 -3.00 7.46 -11.72
CA GLY A 355 -2.51 7.91 -13.02
C GLY A 355 -3.55 8.03 -14.12
N TYR A 356 -4.83 8.29 -13.78
CA TYR A 356 -5.91 8.59 -14.73
C TYR A 356 -6.12 10.09 -14.94
N SER A 357 -5.45 10.94 -14.17
CA SER A 357 -5.48 12.39 -14.29
C SER A 357 -4.10 12.93 -14.60
N ALA A 358 -4.03 14.14 -15.14
CA ALA A 358 -2.77 14.89 -15.20
C ALA A 358 -2.23 15.12 -13.77
N PRO A 359 -0.93 15.30 -13.57
CA PRO A 359 -0.32 15.47 -12.25
C PRO A 359 -0.96 16.57 -11.40
N GLN A 360 -1.51 17.63 -12.03
CA GLN A 360 -2.23 18.74 -11.40
C GLN A 360 -3.71 18.41 -11.08
N GLY A 361 -4.14 17.15 -11.26
CA GLY A 361 -5.46 16.66 -10.90
C GLY A 361 -6.55 16.82 -11.98
N ALA A 362 -6.26 17.37 -13.14
CA ALA A 362 -7.22 17.47 -14.22
C ALA A 362 -7.43 16.10 -14.89
N TYR A 363 -8.67 15.63 -14.92
CA TYR A 363 -8.99 14.39 -15.65
C TYR A 363 -8.88 14.63 -17.16
N ASP A 364 -8.18 13.71 -17.83
CA ASP A 364 -8.10 13.61 -19.28
C ASP A 364 -8.06 12.11 -19.66
N PRO A 365 -8.98 11.63 -20.50
CA PRO A 365 -9.07 10.21 -20.87
C PRO A 365 -7.85 9.68 -21.61
N ILE A 366 -7.04 10.56 -22.21
CA ILE A 366 -5.84 10.19 -22.96
C ILE A 366 -4.60 10.13 -22.05
N VAL A 367 -4.55 10.99 -21.04
CA VAL A 367 -3.40 11.10 -20.12
C VAL A 367 -3.25 9.85 -19.27
N ARG A 368 -2.00 9.43 -19.13
CA ARG A 368 -1.56 8.50 -18.08
C ARG A 368 -0.38 9.14 -17.37
N SER A 369 -0.42 9.14 -16.05
CA SER A 369 0.62 9.76 -15.21
C SER A 369 1.08 8.79 -14.12
N LEU A 370 2.05 9.17 -13.35
CA LEU A 370 2.55 8.49 -12.15
C LEU A 370 2.52 6.94 -12.25
N HIS A 371 1.77 6.25 -11.39
CA HIS A 371 1.73 4.80 -11.31
C HIS A 371 1.36 4.13 -12.64
N ASN A 372 0.24 4.52 -13.28
CA ASN A 372 -0.18 3.93 -14.54
C ASN A 372 0.83 4.18 -15.67
N LEU A 373 1.46 5.35 -15.68
CA LEU A 373 2.50 5.67 -16.66
C LEU A 373 3.73 4.76 -16.47
N ALA A 374 4.16 4.54 -15.22
CA ALA A 374 5.27 3.65 -14.92
C ALA A 374 5.00 2.20 -15.38
N HIS A 375 3.80 1.67 -15.15
CA HIS A 375 3.38 0.36 -15.64
C HIS A 375 3.40 0.27 -17.17
N LEU A 376 2.82 1.26 -17.85
CA LEU A 376 2.78 1.31 -19.31
C LEU A 376 4.17 1.50 -19.93
N PHE A 377 5.05 2.23 -19.26
CA PHE A 377 6.46 2.38 -19.63
C PHE A 377 7.21 1.03 -19.60
N LEU A 378 7.00 0.21 -18.56
CA LEU A 378 7.61 -1.13 -18.45
C LEU A 378 7.17 -2.05 -19.56
N ASN A 379 5.92 -1.91 -20.03
CA ASN A 379 5.33 -2.73 -21.10
C ASN A 379 5.36 -4.24 -20.76
N GLY A 380 4.97 -5.11 -21.71
CA GLY A 380 4.99 -6.55 -21.49
C GLY A 380 4.10 -7.01 -20.32
N THR A 381 4.63 -7.88 -19.46
CA THR A 381 3.93 -8.43 -18.28
C THR A 381 3.53 -7.33 -17.30
N GLY A 382 4.46 -6.44 -16.97
CA GLY A 382 4.24 -5.32 -16.03
C GLY A 382 3.24 -4.27 -16.53
N GLY A 383 2.95 -4.22 -17.83
CA GLY A 383 1.99 -3.28 -18.43
C GLY A 383 0.56 -3.80 -18.54
N GLN A 384 0.27 -5.00 -18.02
CA GLN A 384 -1.06 -5.63 -18.05
C GLN A 384 -1.59 -5.80 -16.63
N THR A 385 -2.72 -5.18 -16.31
CA THR A 385 -3.26 -5.12 -14.94
C THR A 385 -3.29 -6.47 -14.25
N HIS A 386 -3.88 -7.50 -14.87
CA HIS A 386 -4.03 -8.84 -14.27
C HIS A 386 -2.70 -9.61 -14.15
N LEU A 387 -1.68 -9.26 -14.92
CA LEU A 387 -0.37 -9.93 -14.93
C LEU A 387 0.73 -9.19 -14.18
N SER A 388 0.55 -7.90 -13.97
CA SER A 388 1.64 -7.00 -13.55
C SER A 388 2.45 -7.47 -12.34
N PRO A 389 1.88 -8.11 -11.29
CA PRO A 389 2.67 -8.58 -10.15
C PRO A 389 3.58 -9.77 -10.45
N ASN A 390 3.41 -10.47 -11.59
CA ASN A 390 4.38 -11.48 -12.01
C ASN A 390 5.76 -10.88 -12.29
N ASP A 391 5.82 -9.61 -12.68
CA ASP A 391 7.08 -8.88 -12.82
C ASP A 391 7.49 -8.31 -11.45
N PRO A 392 8.63 -8.69 -10.88
CA PRO A 392 9.05 -8.26 -9.54
C PRO A 392 9.24 -6.75 -9.40
N ILE A 393 9.34 -5.99 -10.49
CA ILE A 393 9.34 -4.51 -10.44
C ILE A 393 8.05 -3.98 -9.79
N PHE A 394 6.94 -4.69 -9.93
CA PHE A 394 5.66 -4.35 -9.30
C PHE A 394 5.82 -4.01 -7.81
N VAL A 395 6.55 -4.84 -7.07
CA VAL A 395 6.76 -4.64 -5.62
C VAL A 395 7.38 -3.27 -5.34
N LEU A 396 8.45 -2.93 -6.06
CA LEU A 396 9.20 -1.69 -5.83
C LEU A 396 8.43 -0.46 -6.32
N LEU A 397 7.70 -0.60 -7.43
CA LEU A 397 6.84 0.44 -8.01
C LEU A 397 5.71 0.79 -7.04
N HIS A 398 4.99 -0.20 -6.55
CA HIS A 398 3.89 0.01 -5.61
C HIS A 398 4.38 0.46 -4.22
N THR A 399 5.59 0.06 -3.80
CA THR A 399 6.19 0.57 -2.57
C THR A 399 6.46 2.08 -2.68
N PHE A 400 6.86 2.60 -3.85
CA PHE A 400 6.97 4.06 -4.04
C PHE A 400 5.61 4.75 -4.14
N THR A 401 4.63 4.13 -4.77
CA THR A 401 3.24 4.62 -4.81
C THR A 401 2.67 4.73 -3.38
N ASP A 402 2.94 3.76 -2.52
CA ASP A 402 2.58 3.81 -1.10
C ASP A 402 3.35 4.90 -0.33
N ALA A 403 4.62 5.15 -0.68
CA ALA A 403 5.38 6.27 -0.10
C ALA A 403 4.73 7.63 -0.42
N ILE A 404 4.29 7.83 -1.67
CA ILE A 404 3.56 9.03 -2.07
C ILE A 404 2.24 9.16 -1.29
N PHE A 405 1.52 8.07 -1.10
CA PHE A 405 0.29 8.05 -0.31
C PHE A 405 0.53 8.36 1.17
N ASP A 406 1.57 7.79 1.78
CA ASP A 406 1.94 8.06 3.18
C ASP A 406 2.34 9.51 3.41
N GLU A 407 3.12 10.08 2.49
CA GLU A 407 3.50 11.49 2.49
C GLU A 407 2.27 12.40 2.35
N TRP A 408 1.34 12.05 1.46
CA TRP A 408 0.09 12.81 1.29
C TRP A 408 -0.74 12.82 2.58
N LEU A 409 -0.91 11.66 3.22
CA LEU A 409 -1.60 11.55 4.50
C LEU A 409 -0.92 12.39 5.59
N SER A 410 0.41 12.40 5.60
CA SER A 410 1.21 13.18 6.55
C SER A 410 1.04 14.70 6.34
N ARG A 411 1.03 15.16 5.09
CA ARG A 411 0.88 16.58 4.74
C ARG A 411 -0.51 17.13 5.02
N HIS A 412 -1.54 16.34 4.71
CA HIS A 412 -2.91 16.85 4.69
C HIS A 412 -3.73 16.41 5.91
N ALA A 413 -3.32 15.36 6.62
CA ALA A 413 -3.97 14.83 7.83
C ALA A 413 -5.52 14.76 7.73
N PRO A 414 -6.09 14.12 6.67
CA PRO A 414 -7.52 14.21 6.35
C PRO A 414 -8.43 13.54 7.40
N GLY A 415 -7.84 12.75 8.32
CA GLY A 415 -8.59 11.89 9.22
C GLY A 415 -9.43 10.85 8.47
N GLN A 416 -10.16 10.01 9.18
CA GLN A 416 -11.00 8.97 8.57
C GLN A 416 -12.13 9.54 7.70
N GLY A 417 -12.63 10.75 8.01
CA GLY A 417 -13.67 11.43 7.24
C GLY A 417 -13.24 11.88 5.84
N GLY A 418 -11.95 11.92 5.56
CA GLY A 418 -11.43 12.23 4.23
C GLY A 418 -11.59 11.09 3.21
N TYR A 419 -11.88 9.87 3.66
CA TYR A 419 -12.13 8.73 2.78
C TYR A 419 -13.64 8.59 2.49
N PRO A 420 -14.07 8.34 1.24
CA PRO A 420 -15.48 8.17 0.88
C PRO A 420 -16.16 7.04 1.68
N GLU A 421 -17.27 7.37 2.33
CA GLU A 421 -18.01 6.42 3.14
C GLU A 421 -18.93 5.53 2.31
N GLU A 422 -19.50 6.10 1.24
CA GLU A 422 -20.48 5.48 0.35
C GLU A 422 -20.36 6.04 -1.07
N ASN A 423 -21.10 5.46 -2.01
CA ASN A 423 -21.20 5.87 -3.42
C ASN A 423 -19.88 5.75 -4.22
N ALA A 424 -18.85 5.13 -3.67
CA ALA A 424 -17.70 4.69 -4.43
C ALA A 424 -18.03 3.39 -5.21
N PRO A 425 -17.24 2.99 -6.22
CA PRO A 425 -17.42 1.68 -6.86
C PRO A 425 -17.47 0.54 -5.83
N ILE A 426 -18.07 -0.58 -6.21
CA ILE A 426 -18.09 -1.76 -5.32
C ILE A 426 -16.68 -2.15 -4.91
N GLY A 427 -16.47 -2.44 -3.63
CA GLY A 427 -15.13 -2.72 -3.08
C GLY A 427 -14.42 -1.50 -2.49
N HIS A 428 -14.85 -0.29 -2.82
CA HIS A 428 -14.08 0.92 -2.55
C HIS A 428 -14.66 1.83 -1.45
N ASN A 429 -15.83 1.54 -0.89
CA ASN A 429 -16.33 2.26 0.27
C ASN A 429 -15.42 2.08 1.49
N ARG A 430 -15.39 3.06 2.38
CA ARG A 430 -14.52 3.11 3.57
C ARG A 430 -14.54 1.83 4.42
N HIS A 431 -15.71 1.23 4.61
CA HIS A 431 -15.90 0.06 5.46
C HIS A 431 -16.05 -1.26 4.68
N PHE A 432 -15.81 -1.25 3.38
CA PHE A 432 -15.83 -2.46 2.59
C PHE A 432 -14.62 -3.35 2.94
N ASN A 433 -14.86 -4.66 3.09
CA ASN A 433 -13.81 -5.65 3.30
C ASN A 433 -13.02 -5.84 2.00
N MET A 434 -11.77 -5.46 2.00
CA MET A 434 -10.92 -5.53 0.81
C MET A 434 -10.76 -6.97 0.31
N VAL A 435 -11.11 -7.18 -0.94
CA VAL A 435 -11.05 -8.49 -1.61
C VAL A 435 -9.62 -8.77 -2.07
N PRO A 436 -9.11 -9.98 -1.91
CA PRO A 436 -9.65 -11.16 -1.21
C PRO A 436 -8.97 -11.39 0.16
N PHE A 437 -8.57 -10.37 0.89
CA PHE A 437 -7.75 -10.54 2.11
C PHE A 437 -8.48 -11.29 3.22
N TRP A 438 -7.69 -12.13 3.92
CA TRP A 438 -8.15 -12.88 5.07
C TRP A 438 -7.13 -12.77 6.24
N PRO A 439 -7.56 -12.48 7.48
CA PRO A 439 -8.93 -12.13 7.89
C PRO A 439 -9.42 -10.86 7.20
N PRO A 440 -10.75 -10.62 7.18
CA PRO A 440 -11.31 -9.42 6.57
C PRO A 440 -10.68 -8.14 7.13
N ILE A 441 -10.27 -7.26 6.25
CA ILE A 441 -9.72 -5.95 6.58
C ILE A 441 -10.37 -4.89 5.69
N THR A 442 -10.74 -3.75 6.28
CA THR A 442 -11.44 -2.69 5.56
C THR A 442 -10.48 -1.62 5.02
N ASN A 443 -10.93 -0.86 4.02
CA ASN A 443 -10.20 0.29 3.52
C ASN A 443 -9.85 1.29 4.63
N ALA A 444 -10.78 1.52 5.59
CA ALA A 444 -10.56 2.41 6.73
C ALA A 444 -9.32 2.05 7.57
N GLN A 445 -9.03 0.77 7.71
CA GLN A 445 -7.90 0.30 8.53
C GLN A 445 -6.54 0.59 7.89
N MET A 446 -6.51 0.87 6.59
CA MET A 446 -5.30 1.24 5.85
C MET A 446 -5.20 2.74 5.52
N PHE A 447 -6.24 3.51 5.84
CA PHE A 447 -6.27 4.96 5.62
C PHE A 447 -5.71 5.71 6.83
N LEU A 448 -4.41 5.54 7.07
CA LEU A 448 -3.65 6.14 8.19
C LEU A 448 -2.16 6.19 7.83
N THR A 449 -1.39 7.03 8.49
CA THR A 449 0.06 7.09 8.29
C THR A 449 0.76 5.82 8.79
N ALA A 450 1.76 5.34 8.03
CA ALA A 450 2.48 4.12 8.35
C ALA A 450 3.36 4.22 9.61
N PRO A 451 4.12 5.31 9.81
CA PRO A 451 4.91 5.49 11.03
C PRO A 451 4.06 5.43 12.29
N GLY A 452 4.45 4.55 13.21
CA GLY A 452 3.74 4.36 14.49
C GLY A 452 2.46 3.51 14.43
N ASN A 453 1.87 3.27 13.25
CA ASN A 453 0.65 2.49 13.08
C ASN A 453 0.90 1.13 12.41
N LEU A 454 1.71 1.10 11.35
CA LEU A 454 1.94 -0.08 10.53
C LEU A 454 3.36 -0.64 10.64
N GLY A 455 4.23 0.00 11.45
CA GLY A 455 5.56 -0.50 11.75
C GLY A 455 6.60 -0.29 10.65
N TYR A 456 6.36 0.62 9.72
CA TYR A 456 7.36 1.02 8.74
C TYR A 456 7.35 2.53 8.51
N SER A 457 8.42 3.03 7.93
CA SER A 457 8.58 4.40 7.44
C SER A 457 9.32 4.40 6.11
N TYR A 458 9.33 5.54 5.45
CA TYR A 458 10.07 5.73 4.20
C TYR A 458 11.26 6.68 4.38
N GLU A 459 12.38 6.32 3.80
CA GLU A 459 13.51 7.24 3.62
C GLU A 459 13.45 7.83 2.21
N VAL A 460 12.69 8.93 2.04
CA VAL A 460 12.49 9.63 0.76
C VAL A 460 12.90 11.08 0.89
N THR A 461 13.72 11.55 -0.06
CA THR A 461 13.93 12.98 -0.27
C THR A 461 12.93 13.46 -1.32
N TRP A 462 11.89 14.16 -0.86
CA TRP A 462 10.85 14.66 -1.75
C TRP A 462 11.36 15.82 -2.60
N PRO A 463 11.05 15.86 -3.89
CA PRO A 463 11.39 16.99 -4.74
C PRO A 463 10.62 18.23 -4.28
N THR A 464 11.20 19.40 -4.52
CA THR A 464 10.58 20.69 -4.22
C THR A 464 10.42 21.49 -5.50
N ARG A 465 9.38 22.33 -5.57
CA ARG A 465 9.28 23.26 -6.71
C ARG A 465 10.40 24.26 -6.66
N PRO A 466 11.05 24.56 -7.77
CA PRO A 466 11.91 25.72 -7.85
C PRO A 466 11.07 26.98 -7.59
N TYR A 467 11.61 27.90 -6.80
CA TYR A 467 10.93 29.18 -6.56
C TYR A 467 10.69 29.94 -7.87
N THR A 468 9.51 30.47 -8.02
CA THR A 468 9.19 31.39 -9.12
C THR A 468 9.95 32.70 -8.94
N VAL A 469 10.17 33.44 -10.03
CA VAL A 469 10.83 34.74 -9.97
C VAL A 469 10.12 35.69 -8.99
N SER A 470 8.78 35.65 -8.93
CA SER A 470 8.01 36.49 -8.01
C SER A 470 8.20 36.10 -6.55
N GLU A 471 8.29 34.80 -6.25
CA GLU A 471 8.59 34.29 -4.91
C GLU A 471 10.00 34.67 -4.46
N ILE A 472 11.00 34.53 -5.36
CA ILE A 472 12.38 34.95 -5.09
C ILE A 472 12.42 36.44 -4.77
N ILE A 473 11.74 37.29 -5.56
CA ILE A 473 11.65 38.72 -5.31
C ILE A 473 10.99 39.00 -3.96
N THR A 474 9.91 38.30 -3.64
CA THR A 474 9.20 38.43 -2.36
C THR A 474 10.10 38.06 -1.19
N ILE A 475 10.82 36.94 -1.28
CA ILE A 475 11.78 36.49 -0.25
C ILE A 475 12.88 37.55 -0.04
N ILE A 476 13.43 38.10 -1.13
CA ILE A 476 14.45 39.14 -1.08
C ILE A 476 13.90 40.39 -0.40
N ILE A 477 12.69 40.83 -0.73
CA ILE A 477 12.05 42.02 -0.09
C ILE A 477 11.83 41.77 1.39
N VAL A 478 11.28 40.61 1.77
CA VAL A 478 11.05 40.27 3.18
C VAL A 478 12.36 40.22 3.95
N ALA A 479 13.40 39.58 3.39
CA ALA A 479 14.71 39.53 4.00
C ALA A 479 15.32 40.93 4.20
N ALA A 480 15.19 41.82 3.20
CA ALA A 480 15.65 43.20 3.28
C ALA A 480 14.92 44.00 4.38
N VAL A 481 13.59 43.85 4.47
CA VAL A 481 12.77 44.47 5.52
C VAL A 481 13.19 43.99 6.91
N LEU A 482 13.36 42.68 7.09
CA LEU A 482 13.82 42.12 8.37
C LEU A 482 15.20 42.62 8.77
N LEU A 483 16.11 42.75 7.79
CA LEU A 483 17.44 43.32 8.03
C LEU A 483 17.36 44.77 8.48
N VAL A 484 16.53 45.61 7.84
CA VAL A 484 16.30 47.00 8.23
C VAL A 484 15.72 47.08 9.64
N VAL A 485 14.73 46.25 9.98
CA VAL A 485 14.15 46.18 11.33
C VAL A 485 15.20 45.78 12.36
N ALA A 486 16.01 44.76 12.07
CA ALA A 486 17.09 44.34 12.97
C ALA A 486 18.13 45.42 13.17
N MET A 487 18.57 46.10 12.12
CA MET A 487 19.50 47.23 12.21
C MET A 487 18.91 48.39 13.01
N SER A 488 17.63 48.71 12.79
CA SER A 488 16.93 49.75 13.54
C SER A 488 16.85 49.41 15.04
N ALA A 489 16.58 48.13 15.37
CA ALA A 489 16.58 47.67 16.76
C ALA A 489 17.97 47.77 17.40
N VAL A 490 19.04 47.43 16.70
CA VAL A 490 20.42 47.56 17.18
C VAL A 490 20.77 49.03 17.42
N VAL A 491 20.40 49.93 16.51
CA VAL A 491 20.61 51.37 16.65
C VAL A 491 19.82 51.93 17.86
N ALA A 492 18.55 51.52 18.01
CA ALA A 492 17.72 51.92 19.16
C ALA A 492 18.27 51.40 20.49
N CYS A 493 18.74 50.17 20.55
CA CYS A 493 19.40 49.59 21.72
C CYS A 493 20.72 50.32 22.03
N GLY A 494 21.51 50.64 21.01
CA GLY A 494 22.76 51.40 21.15
C GLY A 494 22.51 52.85 21.63
N ALA A 495 21.45 53.50 21.13
CA ALA A 495 21.04 54.82 21.59
C ALA A 495 20.55 54.81 23.06
N ARG A 496 19.76 53.78 23.44
CA ARG A 496 19.35 53.59 24.84
C ARG A 496 20.53 53.32 25.76
N ALA A 497 21.48 52.48 25.35
CA ALA A 497 22.70 52.22 26.15
C ALA A 497 23.56 53.47 26.32
N ARG A 498 23.63 54.38 25.33
CA ARG A 498 24.32 55.67 25.44
C ARG A 498 23.57 56.65 26.36
N SER A 499 22.24 56.67 26.30
CA SER A 499 21.40 57.43 27.19
C SER A 499 21.57 57.00 28.67
N PHE A 500 21.61 55.69 28.92
CA PHE A 500 21.86 55.12 30.25
C PHE A 500 23.23 55.52 30.80
N ARG A 501 24.29 55.44 29.97
CA ARG A 501 25.64 55.92 30.40
C ARG A 501 25.74 57.42 30.64
N ALA A 502 24.91 58.22 29.94
CA ALA A 502 24.86 59.67 30.17
C ALA A 502 24.12 60.00 31.45
N THR A 503 23.13 59.21 31.86
CA THR A 503 22.43 59.38 33.16
C THR A 503 23.24 58.86 34.35
N GLU A 504 24.03 57.80 34.21
CA GLU A 504 24.97 57.35 35.26
C GLU A 504 26.07 58.40 35.58
N GLY A 505 26.46 59.21 34.58
CA GLY A 505 27.41 60.33 34.80
C GLY A 505 26.85 61.52 35.60
N LEU A 506 25.53 61.60 35.77
CA LEU A 506 24.84 62.67 36.54
C LEU A 506 24.38 62.21 37.93
N GLU A 507 24.37 60.93 38.23
CA GLU A 507 23.97 60.44 39.56
C GLU A 507 24.86 60.83 40.74
N PRO A 508 26.19 61.01 40.61
CA PRO A 508 27.01 61.44 41.73
C PRO A 508 26.64 62.83 42.32
N LEU A 509 26.02 63.69 41.51
CA LEU A 509 25.63 65.02 41.95
C LEU A 509 24.24 65.08 42.61
N LEU A 510 23.35 64.14 42.34
CA LEU A 510 22.02 64.09 42.95
C LEU A 510 21.96 63.11 44.14
N GLY A 511 22.79 62.11 44.16
CA GLY A 511 22.84 61.08 45.19
C GLY A 511 23.33 61.61 46.56
N GLU A 512 24.26 62.50 46.58
CA GLU A 512 24.75 63.10 47.84
C GLU A 512 23.74 64.05 48.48
N THR A 513 22.95 64.81 47.71
CA THR A 513 21.91 65.70 48.23
C THR A 513 20.73 64.90 48.80
N PHE A 514 20.34 63.82 48.23
CA PHE A 514 19.25 62.97 48.73
C PHE A 514 19.65 62.15 49.97
N ARG A 515 20.89 61.72 50.08
CA ARG A 515 21.37 61.06 51.30
C ARG A 515 21.46 61.97 52.50
N ARG A 516 21.82 63.27 52.34
CA ARG A 516 21.81 64.21 53.40
C ARG A 516 20.40 64.52 53.93
N TYR A 517 19.42 64.63 53.03
CA TYR A 517 18.02 64.85 53.46
C TYR A 517 17.42 63.60 54.15
N SER A 518 17.76 62.40 53.73
CA SER A 518 17.27 61.19 54.36
C SER A 518 17.94 60.81 55.69
N GLU A 519 19.15 61.32 55.97
CA GLU A 519 19.80 61.15 57.24
C GLU A 519 19.34 62.22 58.29
N ASP A 520 18.99 63.40 57.85
CA ASP A 520 18.42 64.38 58.71
C ASP A 520 16.98 64.09 59.13
N ASP A 521 16.13 63.55 58.27
CA ASP A 521 14.79 63.06 58.63
C ASP A 521 14.85 61.85 59.60
N ARG A 522 15.80 60.99 59.48
CA ARG A 522 15.97 59.87 60.42
C ARG A 522 16.56 60.26 61.75
N ARG A 523 17.23 61.43 61.85
CA ARG A 523 17.66 62.02 63.11
C ARG A 523 16.54 62.72 63.82
N MET A 524 15.59 63.37 63.13
CA MET A 524 14.41 63.98 63.75
C MET A 524 13.42 62.95 64.29
N GLU A 525 13.19 61.79 63.56
CA GLU A 525 12.33 60.76 64.08
C GLU A 525 12.88 60.01 65.30
N LYS A 526 14.21 59.93 65.45
CA LYS A 526 14.82 59.33 66.66
C LYS A 526 14.84 60.26 67.84
N SER A 527 14.60 61.59 67.62
CA SER A 527 14.52 62.58 68.73
C SER A 527 13.12 62.70 69.32
N GLN A 528 12.08 62.19 68.67
CA GLN A 528 10.70 62.22 69.15
C GLN A 528 10.21 60.95 69.86
N SER A 529 11.06 59.94 69.97
CA SER A 529 10.67 58.64 70.59
C SER A 529 11.31 58.44 72.00
N VAL A 530 11.81 59.47 72.65
CA VAL A 530 12.26 59.44 74.05
C VAL A 530 11.72 60.66 74.78
N VAL A 531 10.46 60.60 75.18
CA VAL A 531 9.85 61.18 76.40
C VAL A 531 8.62 60.33 76.72
#